data_1424d293e7b11c745f2c0531fc4e1635
#
_entry.id   1424d293e7b11c745f2c0531fc4e1635
#
_cell.length_a   1.000
_cell.length_b   1.000
_cell.length_c   1.000
_cell.angle_alpha   90.00
_cell.angle_beta   90.00
_cell.angle_gamma   90.00
#
_symmetry.space_group_name_H-M   'P 1'
#
loop_
_entity.id
_entity.type
_entity.pdbx_description
1 polymer ?
#
loop_
_entity_poly.entity_id
_entity_poly.type
_entity_poly.pdbx_seq_one_letter_code
_entity_poly.pdbx_strand_id
1 'polypeptide(L)'
;MENAVRTCKRHILMNRETGDAKNLKNNQIRLRVLQSEYGKFCKATGLPTRTERLQTAGFGRSEANKAVWEYKKSSGTKASDLGGQALHTVTDEAIQTVPKPFFRGLSNKANTAAQGYARDLLTKVKDLPLGTEATVSFTEDGQCSWEVGDLKEMRVKVKDLQVPYYSLHNHASNGILSPEDIFQLAKHDNMKGIGAVGHDGALHTCEKVFGYKKENFNRWMDGLLEKYPLYQSQDANKVETALKQRIDLANELRQDGDKHGLRFSG
;
A
#
# COMPACT_ATOMS: atom_id res chain seq x y z
N MET A 1 17.25 -14.34 -10.92
CA MET A 1 16.40 -15.10 -11.87
C MET A 1 14.94 -15.16 -11.39
N GLU A 2 14.64 -15.53 -10.14
CA GLU A 2 13.27 -15.52 -9.59
C GLU A 2 12.56 -14.15 -9.72
N ASN A 3 13.27 -13.05 -9.47
CA ASN A 3 12.73 -11.71 -9.65
C ASN A 3 12.38 -11.39 -11.10
N ALA A 4 13.18 -11.84 -12.08
CA ALA A 4 12.90 -11.65 -13.50
C ALA A 4 11.63 -12.44 -13.92
N VAL A 5 11.42 -13.65 -13.39
CA VAL A 5 10.21 -14.45 -13.60
C VAL A 5 8.99 -13.71 -13.03
N ARG A 6 9.11 -13.13 -11.85
CA ARG A 6 8.03 -12.36 -11.20
C ARG A 6 7.65 -11.13 -12.01
N THR A 7 8.65 -10.35 -12.42
CA THR A 7 8.45 -9.15 -13.27
C THR A 7 7.76 -9.51 -14.58
N CYS A 8 8.19 -10.60 -15.22
CA CYS A 8 7.61 -11.05 -16.47
C CYS A 8 6.13 -11.47 -16.31
N LYS A 9 5.79 -12.18 -15.21
CA LYS A 9 4.40 -12.52 -14.89
C LYS A 9 3.53 -11.28 -14.67
N ARG A 10 4.07 -10.25 -14.01
CA ARG A 10 3.38 -8.97 -13.81
C ARG A 10 3.07 -8.26 -15.12
N HIS A 11 4.04 -8.19 -16.04
CA HIS A 11 3.83 -7.60 -17.37
C HIS A 11 2.79 -8.38 -18.19
N ILE A 12 2.74 -9.71 -18.08
CA ILE A 12 1.71 -10.53 -18.74
C ILE A 12 0.31 -10.15 -18.26
N LEU A 13 0.14 -9.93 -16.95
CA LEU A 13 -1.16 -9.52 -16.41
C LEU A 13 -1.55 -8.14 -16.89
N MET A 14 -0.64 -7.16 -16.81
CA MET A 14 -0.88 -5.81 -17.33
C MET A 14 -1.27 -5.81 -18.81
N ASN A 15 -0.57 -6.58 -19.66
CA ASN A 15 -0.85 -6.62 -21.09
C ASN A 15 -2.19 -7.31 -21.41
N ARG A 16 -2.66 -8.22 -20.55
CA ARG A 16 -4.03 -8.77 -20.65
C ARG A 16 -5.09 -7.72 -20.34
N GLU A 17 -4.86 -6.93 -19.30
CA GLU A 17 -5.79 -5.87 -18.86
C GLU A 17 -5.87 -4.73 -19.89
N THR A 18 -4.74 -4.38 -20.51
CA THR A 18 -4.67 -3.31 -21.52
C THR A 18 -5.03 -3.76 -22.94
N GLY A 19 -5.24 -5.06 -23.17
CA GLY A 19 -5.49 -5.61 -24.51
C GLY A 19 -4.26 -5.60 -25.43
N ASP A 20 -3.05 -5.37 -24.91
CA ASP A 20 -1.82 -5.33 -25.71
C ASP A 20 -1.35 -6.75 -26.08
N ALA A 21 -1.96 -7.29 -27.14
CA ALA A 21 -1.71 -8.66 -27.61
C ALA A 21 -0.26 -8.91 -28.02
N LYS A 22 0.43 -7.89 -28.58
CA LYS A 22 1.82 -8.03 -29.05
C LYS A 22 2.77 -8.20 -27.87
N ASN A 23 2.70 -7.32 -26.88
CA ASN A 23 3.54 -7.39 -25.69
C ASN A 23 3.14 -8.57 -24.80
N LEU A 24 1.86 -8.95 -24.76
CA LEU A 24 1.41 -10.16 -24.08
C LEU A 24 2.12 -11.40 -24.61
N LYS A 25 2.15 -11.61 -25.94
CA LYS A 25 2.83 -12.75 -26.56
C LYS A 25 4.33 -12.74 -26.28
N ASN A 26 4.97 -11.59 -26.41
CA ASN A 26 6.39 -11.44 -26.14
C ASN A 26 6.76 -11.77 -24.69
N ASN A 27 5.99 -11.27 -23.73
CA ASN A 27 6.21 -11.55 -22.32
C ASN A 27 5.90 -13.01 -21.95
N GLN A 28 4.95 -13.67 -22.60
CA GLN A 28 4.72 -15.11 -22.43
C GLN A 28 5.91 -15.95 -22.91
N ILE A 29 6.50 -15.61 -24.04
CA ILE A 29 7.73 -16.26 -24.56
C ILE A 29 8.88 -16.03 -23.57
N ARG A 30 9.10 -14.79 -23.16
CA ARG A 30 10.13 -14.43 -22.19
C ARG A 30 9.98 -15.17 -20.85
N LEU A 31 8.75 -15.33 -20.37
CA LEU A 31 8.48 -16.10 -19.15
C LEU A 31 8.90 -17.57 -19.29
N ARG A 32 8.57 -18.21 -20.40
CA ARG A 32 8.97 -19.61 -20.67
C ARG A 32 10.48 -19.77 -20.66
N VAL A 33 11.21 -18.86 -21.33
CA VAL A 33 12.69 -18.86 -21.35
C VAL A 33 13.24 -18.71 -19.95
N LEU A 34 12.78 -17.71 -19.18
CA LEU A 34 13.23 -17.47 -17.80
C LEU A 34 12.98 -18.66 -16.89
N GLN A 35 11.81 -19.31 -17.02
CA GLN A 35 11.49 -20.50 -16.23
C GLN A 35 12.39 -21.71 -16.61
N SER A 36 12.67 -21.87 -17.90
CA SER A 36 13.59 -22.92 -18.38
C SER A 36 15.01 -22.69 -17.86
N GLU A 37 15.54 -21.47 -18.00
CA GLU A 37 16.88 -21.11 -17.52
C GLU A 37 17.00 -21.20 -15.99
N TYR A 38 15.96 -20.84 -15.25
CA TYR A 38 15.92 -21.02 -13.81
C TYR A 38 15.95 -22.53 -13.41
N GLY A 39 15.21 -23.37 -14.12
CA GLY A 39 15.26 -24.82 -13.90
C GLY A 39 16.64 -25.41 -14.19
N LYS A 40 17.28 -24.99 -15.30
CA LYS A 40 18.65 -25.40 -15.64
C LYS A 40 19.66 -24.96 -14.58
N PHE A 41 19.54 -23.71 -14.12
CA PHE A 41 20.39 -23.17 -13.05
C PHE A 41 20.26 -23.97 -11.75
N CYS A 42 19.04 -24.26 -11.31
CA CYS A 42 18.80 -25.07 -10.12
C CYS A 42 19.40 -26.46 -10.27
N LYS A 43 19.23 -27.08 -11.44
CA LYS A 43 19.82 -28.41 -11.74
C LYS A 43 21.34 -28.38 -11.76
N ALA A 44 21.96 -27.37 -12.37
CA ALA A 44 23.40 -27.23 -12.47
C ALA A 44 24.08 -26.94 -11.12
N THR A 45 23.40 -26.22 -10.24
CA THR A 45 23.93 -25.82 -8.93
C THR A 45 23.53 -26.76 -7.80
N GLY A 46 22.72 -27.77 -8.08
CA GLY A 46 22.15 -28.67 -7.04
C GLY A 46 21.16 -27.96 -6.10
N LEU A 47 20.80 -26.71 -6.39
CA LEU A 47 19.87 -25.97 -5.59
C LEU A 47 18.43 -26.37 -5.95
N PRO A 48 17.61 -26.80 -4.97
CA PRO A 48 16.25 -27.17 -5.24
C PRO A 48 15.43 -25.96 -5.73
N THR A 49 14.54 -26.19 -6.68
CA THR A 49 13.55 -25.19 -7.08
C THR A 49 12.69 -24.82 -5.86
N ARG A 50 12.01 -23.69 -5.93
CA ARG A 50 11.10 -23.26 -4.84
C ARG A 50 10.01 -24.29 -4.56
N THR A 51 9.49 -24.95 -5.59
CA THR A 51 8.49 -26.02 -5.45
C THR A 51 9.07 -27.24 -4.76
N GLU A 52 10.27 -27.66 -5.12
CA GLU A 52 10.96 -28.79 -4.49
C GLU A 52 11.29 -28.49 -3.02
N ARG A 53 11.77 -27.29 -2.69
CA ARG A 53 12.00 -26.88 -1.29
C ARG A 53 10.76 -27.03 -0.41
N LEU A 54 9.58 -26.69 -0.96
CA LEU A 54 8.32 -26.81 -0.23
C LEU A 54 7.81 -28.25 -0.14
N GLN A 55 8.02 -29.03 -1.20
CA GLN A 55 7.69 -30.45 -1.18
C GLN A 55 8.57 -31.23 -0.19
N THR A 56 9.87 -30.91 -0.13
CA THR A 56 10.82 -31.48 0.85
C THR A 56 10.44 -31.07 2.29
N ALA A 57 9.77 -29.95 2.48
CA ALA A 57 9.23 -29.53 3.77
C ALA A 57 7.87 -30.20 4.10
N GLY A 58 7.43 -31.21 3.34
CA GLY A 58 6.24 -32.01 3.62
C GLY A 58 4.92 -31.42 3.09
N PHE A 59 4.99 -30.42 2.19
CA PHE A 59 3.79 -29.82 1.62
C PHE A 59 3.36 -30.48 0.32
N GLY A 60 2.14 -30.95 0.22
CA GLY A 60 1.51 -31.34 -1.04
C GLY A 60 1.44 -30.14 -2.04
N ARG A 61 1.24 -30.39 -3.32
CA ARG A 61 1.29 -29.34 -4.36
C ARG A 61 0.32 -28.16 -4.11
N SER A 62 -0.87 -28.47 -3.59
CA SER A 62 -1.83 -27.44 -3.20
C SER A 62 -1.48 -26.78 -1.87
N GLU A 63 -0.96 -27.57 -0.92
CA GLU A 63 -0.45 -27.12 0.37
C GLU A 63 0.84 -26.32 0.20
N ALA A 64 1.73 -26.70 -0.72
CA ALA A 64 2.91 -25.91 -1.09
C ALA A 64 2.51 -24.54 -1.67
N ASN A 65 1.46 -24.46 -2.47
CA ASN A 65 0.94 -23.20 -2.93
C ASN A 65 0.29 -22.37 -1.81
N LYS A 66 -0.43 -23.03 -0.90
CA LYS A 66 -0.99 -22.43 0.30
C LYS A 66 0.11 -21.98 1.25
N ALA A 67 1.14 -22.80 1.47
CA ALA A 67 2.29 -22.46 2.30
C ALA A 67 3.20 -21.39 1.67
N VAL A 68 3.32 -21.29 0.34
CA VAL A 68 3.93 -20.12 -0.34
C VAL A 68 3.12 -18.88 -0.06
N TRP A 69 1.81 -19.02 -0.02
CA TRP A 69 0.92 -17.93 0.27
C TRP A 69 0.98 -17.56 1.77
N GLU A 70 0.98 -18.53 2.67
CA GLU A 70 1.13 -18.36 4.11
C GLU A 70 2.55 -17.93 4.51
N TYR A 71 3.59 -18.40 3.82
CA TYR A 71 4.96 -17.90 3.99
C TYR A 71 5.11 -16.47 3.48
N LYS A 72 4.47 -16.12 2.38
CA LYS A 72 4.33 -14.71 1.96
C LYS A 72 3.51 -13.89 2.96
N LYS A 73 2.59 -14.53 3.66
CA LYS A 73 1.79 -13.97 4.73
C LYS A 73 2.60 -13.83 6.03
N SER A 74 3.37 -14.84 6.44
CA SER A 74 4.14 -14.89 7.69
C SER A 74 5.57 -14.34 7.58
N SER A 75 6.24 -14.49 6.44
CA SER A 75 7.52 -13.82 6.20
C SER A 75 7.34 -12.36 5.83
N GLY A 76 6.11 -11.88 6.13
CA GLY A 76 5.64 -10.65 5.67
C GLY A 76 6.19 -10.45 4.28
N THR A 77 5.46 -10.51 3.30
CA THR A 77 5.92 -10.05 2.01
C THR A 77 6.61 -8.79 2.32
N LYS A 78 7.78 -9.08 2.73
CA LYS A 78 8.56 -8.17 3.46
C LYS A 78 8.60 -6.98 2.63
N ALA A 79 8.19 -6.00 3.23
CA ALA A 79 9.05 -4.90 3.14
C ALA A 79 9.28 -4.35 1.76
N SER A 80 8.69 -4.95 0.74
CA SER A 80 8.57 -4.21 -0.50
C SER A 80 7.75 -2.98 -0.30
N ASP A 81 6.92 -2.95 0.75
CA ASP A 81 5.89 -1.96 0.76
C ASP A 81 5.96 -0.94 1.86
N LEU A 82 6.50 -1.27 3.01
CA LEU A 82 6.51 -0.32 4.13
C LEU A 82 7.73 -0.46 5.03
N GLY A 83 8.86 -0.76 4.45
CA GLY A 83 10.08 -0.63 5.19
C GLY A 83 10.34 -1.67 6.25
N GLY A 84 10.03 -2.93 6.00
CA GLY A 84 10.34 -4.00 6.94
C GLY A 84 9.45 -4.06 8.16
N GLN A 85 8.38 -3.30 8.22
CA GLN A 85 7.41 -3.37 9.29
C GLN A 85 6.64 -4.69 9.22
N ALA A 86 6.43 -5.32 10.37
CA ALA A 86 5.61 -6.52 10.46
C ALA A 86 4.16 -6.22 10.10
N LEU A 87 3.50 -7.14 9.39
CA LEU A 87 2.06 -7.02 9.16
C LEU A 87 1.30 -7.62 10.34
N HIS A 88 0.26 -6.94 10.77
CA HIS A 88 -0.57 -7.28 11.91
C HIS A 88 -1.96 -7.72 11.48
N THR A 89 -2.56 -8.63 12.23
CA THR A 89 -3.97 -9.00 12.07
C THR A 89 -4.85 -8.02 12.85
N VAL A 90 -6.03 -7.75 12.32
CA VAL A 90 -7.04 -6.93 13.02
C VAL A 90 -7.67 -7.74 14.14
N THR A 91 -7.76 -7.17 15.35
CA THR A 91 -8.49 -7.73 16.49
C THR A 91 -9.80 -6.99 16.72
N ASP A 92 -10.73 -7.62 17.44
CA ASP A 92 -11.99 -6.96 17.82
C ASP A 92 -11.75 -5.77 18.75
N GLU A 93 -10.75 -5.87 19.59
CA GLU A 93 -10.32 -4.77 20.47
C GLU A 93 -9.83 -3.56 19.63
N ALA A 94 -8.99 -3.81 18.62
CA ALA A 94 -8.51 -2.77 17.71
C ALA A 94 -9.68 -2.05 17.02
N ILE A 95 -10.71 -2.78 16.55
CA ILE A 95 -11.91 -2.20 15.94
C ILE A 95 -12.65 -1.29 16.93
N GLN A 96 -12.78 -1.72 18.19
CA GLN A 96 -13.51 -0.95 19.21
C GLN A 96 -12.76 0.29 19.66
N THR A 97 -11.42 0.24 19.69
CA THR A 97 -10.56 1.32 20.18
C THR A 97 -10.24 2.39 19.13
N VAL A 98 -10.61 2.20 17.86
CA VAL A 98 -10.40 3.23 16.81
C VAL A 98 -10.90 4.59 17.30
N PRO A 99 -10.04 5.60 17.41
CA PRO A 99 -10.42 6.93 17.86
C PRO A 99 -11.28 7.63 16.80
N LYS A 100 -12.03 8.63 17.24
CA LYS A 100 -12.73 9.50 16.30
C LYS A 100 -11.72 10.33 15.53
N PRO A 101 -11.71 10.30 14.17
CA PRO A 101 -10.88 11.17 13.39
C PRO A 101 -11.26 12.64 13.64
N PHE A 102 -10.30 13.51 13.48
CA PHE A 102 -10.53 14.93 13.63
C PHE A 102 -10.13 15.67 12.35
N PHE A 103 -11.02 15.66 11.38
CA PHE A 103 -10.93 16.54 10.22
C PHE A 103 -11.68 17.84 10.54
N ARG A 104 -10.98 18.97 10.56
CA ARG A 104 -11.60 20.27 10.87
C ARG A 104 -12.61 20.71 9.82
N GLY A 105 -12.42 20.26 8.58
CA GLY A 105 -13.36 20.53 7.50
C GLY A 105 -14.67 19.75 7.60
N LEU A 106 -14.81 18.85 8.58
CA LEU A 106 -16.02 18.08 8.84
C LEU A 106 -16.72 18.53 10.12
N SER A 107 -18.03 18.48 10.13
CA SER A 107 -18.85 18.63 11.34
C SER A 107 -18.52 17.53 12.35
N ASN A 108 -18.91 17.74 13.61
CA ASN A 108 -18.78 16.71 14.63
C ASN A 108 -19.57 15.44 14.30
N LYS A 109 -20.72 15.58 13.64
CA LYS A 109 -21.54 14.46 13.16
C LYS A 109 -20.82 13.66 12.09
N ALA A 110 -20.21 14.33 11.09
CA ALA A 110 -19.47 13.68 10.02
C ALA A 110 -18.17 13.03 10.53
N ASN A 111 -17.45 13.65 11.47
CA ASN A 111 -16.29 13.02 12.14
C ASN A 111 -16.71 11.78 12.95
N THR A 112 -17.91 11.76 13.56
CA THR A 112 -18.43 10.57 14.21
C THR A 112 -18.79 9.48 13.21
N ALA A 113 -19.37 9.83 12.06
CA ALA A 113 -19.62 8.89 10.97
C ALA A 113 -18.29 8.32 10.42
N ALA A 114 -17.27 9.16 10.26
CA ALA A 114 -15.94 8.74 9.84
C ALA A 114 -15.27 7.73 10.80
N GLN A 115 -15.54 7.83 12.12
CA GLN A 115 -15.12 6.79 13.08
C GLN A 115 -15.84 5.46 12.79
N GLY A 116 -17.12 5.50 12.46
CA GLY A 116 -17.88 4.33 12.02
C GLY A 116 -17.23 3.70 10.78
N TYR A 117 -16.93 4.50 9.77
CA TYR A 117 -16.25 4.03 8.55
C TYR A 117 -14.88 3.42 8.83
N ALA A 118 -14.10 3.99 9.75
CA ALA A 118 -12.81 3.41 10.13
C ALA A 118 -12.96 2.04 10.81
N ARG A 119 -13.96 1.85 11.66
CA ARG A 119 -14.30 0.56 12.28
C ARG A 119 -14.80 -0.46 11.26
N ASP A 120 -15.68 -0.04 10.36
CA ASP A 120 -16.18 -0.87 9.27
C ASP A 120 -15.05 -1.30 8.33
N LEU A 121 -14.08 -0.40 8.07
CA LEU A 121 -12.90 -0.69 7.29
C LEU A 121 -12.10 -1.83 7.91
N LEU A 122 -11.76 -1.74 9.20
CA LEU A 122 -11.07 -2.81 9.92
C LEU A 122 -11.88 -4.11 9.96
N THR A 123 -13.20 -4.02 10.17
CA THR A 123 -14.09 -5.18 10.15
C THR A 123 -14.05 -5.88 8.80
N LYS A 124 -14.07 -5.13 7.69
CA LYS A 124 -14.02 -5.69 6.33
C LYS A 124 -12.68 -6.36 6.04
N VAL A 125 -11.56 -5.77 6.48
CA VAL A 125 -10.23 -6.34 6.17
C VAL A 125 -9.79 -7.44 7.15
N LYS A 126 -10.47 -7.58 8.28
CA LYS A 126 -10.18 -8.61 9.30
C LYS A 126 -10.15 -10.03 8.72
N ASP A 127 -11.12 -10.33 7.85
CA ASP A 127 -11.29 -11.65 7.24
C ASP A 127 -10.63 -11.76 5.86
N LEU A 128 -10.02 -10.67 5.38
CA LEU A 128 -9.29 -10.68 4.13
C LEU A 128 -7.84 -11.15 4.34
N PRO A 129 -7.18 -11.58 3.28
CA PRO A 129 -5.77 -11.93 3.35
C PRO A 129 -4.92 -10.80 3.92
N LEU A 130 -4.01 -11.15 4.84
CA LEU A 130 -3.13 -10.20 5.51
C LEU A 130 -2.34 -9.34 4.50
N GLY A 131 -2.36 -8.04 4.67
CA GLY A 131 -1.77 -7.08 3.74
C GLY A 131 -2.75 -6.59 2.65
N THR A 132 -4.02 -7.03 2.68
CA THR A 132 -5.05 -6.43 1.83
C THR A 132 -5.34 -5.02 2.32
N GLU A 133 -5.29 -4.06 1.39
CA GLU A 133 -5.73 -2.70 1.65
C GLU A 133 -7.15 -2.49 1.13
N ALA A 134 -7.93 -1.77 1.88
CA ALA A 134 -9.24 -1.29 1.49
C ALA A 134 -9.34 0.21 1.79
N THR A 135 -10.21 0.89 1.10
CA THR A 135 -10.46 2.32 1.32
C THR A 135 -11.94 2.63 1.34
N VAL A 136 -12.30 3.65 2.07
CA VAL A 136 -13.59 4.30 2.01
C VAL A 136 -13.41 5.78 1.73
N SER A 137 -14.02 6.26 0.66
CA SER A 137 -14.12 7.69 0.36
C SER A 137 -15.52 8.17 0.75
N PHE A 138 -15.62 9.28 1.46
CA PHE A 138 -16.89 9.77 2.00
C PHE A 138 -16.97 11.29 1.99
N THR A 139 -18.17 11.80 1.92
CA THR A 139 -18.50 13.23 1.91
C THR A 139 -19.06 13.68 3.26
N GLU A 140 -19.16 14.99 3.47
CA GLU A 140 -19.76 15.59 4.67
C GLU A 140 -21.21 15.15 4.90
N ASP A 141 -21.98 14.96 3.82
CA ASP A 141 -23.40 14.55 3.86
C ASP A 141 -23.58 13.03 4.00
N GLY A 142 -22.48 12.25 4.10
CA GLY A 142 -22.51 10.83 4.38
C GLY A 142 -22.58 9.92 3.15
N GLN A 143 -22.46 10.46 1.92
CA GLN A 143 -22.25 9.59 0.77
C GLN A 143 -20.91 8.89 0.90
N CYS A 144 -20.85 7.60 0.63
CA CYS A 144 -19.58 6.86 0.71
C CYS A 144 -19.42 5.89 -0.44
N SER A 145 -18.14 5.61 -0.77
CA SER A 145 -17.72 4.62 -1.77
C SER A 145 -16.60 3.78 -1.19
N TRP A 146 -16.72 2.47 -1.35
CA TRP A 146 -15.79 1.47 -0.86
C TRP A 146 -15.01 0.86 -2.02
N GLU A 147 -13.70 0.71 -1.84
CA GLU A 147 -12.84 -0.03 -2.76
C GLU A 147 -11.97 -0.99 -1.94
N VAL A 148 -11.78 -2.19 -2.46
CA VAL A 148 -10.86 -3.19 -1.90
C VAL A 148 -9.75 -3.40 -2.90
N GLY A 149 -8.52 -3.25 -2.46
CA GLY A 149 -7.34 -3.43 -3.28
C GLY A 149 -7.09 -4.90 -3.62
N ASP A 150 -6.41 -5.12 -4.73
CA ASP A 150 -5.91 -6.46 -5.07
C ASP A 150 -4.66 -6.74 -4.23
N LEU A 151 -4.62 -7.90 -3.58
CA LEU A 151 -3.44 -8.44 -2.88
C LEU A 151 -2.14 -8.41 -3.70
N LYS A 152 -2.26 -8.42 -5.04
CA LYS A 152 -1.11 -8.39 -5.92
C LYS A 152 -0.47 -7.00 -6.03
N GLU A 153 -1.25 -5.97 -5.82
CA GLU A 153 -0.77 -4.59 -5.92
C GLU A 153 -0.43 -3.99 -4.56
N MET A 154 -0.95 -4.57 -3.45
CA MET A 154 -0.84 -4.05 -2.07
C MET A 154 -1.16 -2.55 -2.02
N ARG A 155 -2.08 -2.13 -2.86
CA ARG A 155 -2.54 -0.75 -2.99
C ARG A 155 -4.00 -0.76 -3.34
N VAL A 156 -4.73 0.13 -2.72
CA VAL A 156 -6.11 0.41 -3.08
C VAL A 156 -6.19 1.69 -3.90
N LYS A 157 -7.00 1.69 -4.93
CA LYS A 157 -7.28 2.90 -5.69
C LYS A 157 -8.29 3.74 -4.93
N VAL A 158 -7.91 4.94 -4.57
CA VAL A 158 -8.85 5.90 -3.99
C VAL A 158 -9.74 6.42 -5.12
N LYS A 159 -11.05 6.29 -4.95
CA LYS A 159 -12.01 6.83 -5.92
C LYS A 159 -12.06 8.34 -5.81
N ASP A 160 -11.74 9.02 -6.91
CA ASP A 160 -11.88 10.48 -6.99
C ASP A 160 -13.35 10.85 -7.14
N LEU A 161 -13.91 11.47 -6.12
CA LEU A 161 -15.27 11.99 -6.17
C LEU A 161 -15.27 13.40 -6.75
N GLN A 162 -16.31 13.72 -7.51
CA GLN A 162 -16.45 15.05 -8.16
C GLN A 162 -16.89 16.16 -7.20
N VAL A 163 -17.01 15.86 -5.92
CA VAL A 163 -17.40 16.74 -4.80
C VAL A 163 -16.34 16.65 -3.71
N PRO A 164 -16.26 17.64 -2.79
CA PRO A 164 -15.33 17.57 -1.66
C PRO A 164 -15.54 16.28 -0.84
N TYR A 165 -14.45 15.52 -0.61
CA TYR A 165 -14.50 14.24 0.08
C TYR A 165 -13.25 14.01 0.95
N TYR A 166 -13.37 13.02 1.81
CA TYR A 166 -12.32 12.48 2.67
C TYR A 166 -12.13 11.00 2.37
N SER A 167 -10.97 10.45 2.66
CA SER A 167 -10.69 9.04 2.44
C SER A 167 -10.00 8.42 3.65
N LEU A 168 -10.39 7.19 3.99
CA LEU A 168 -9.71 6.36 4.98
C LEU A 168 -9.29 5.06 4.32
N HIS A 169 -8.10 4.57 4.64
CA HIS A 169 -7.61 3.25 4.23
C HIS A 169 -6.90 2.57 5.40
N ASN A 170 -6.76 1.24 5.33
CA ASN A 170 -6.08 0.51 6.39
C ASN A 170 -4.60 0.35 6.10
N HIS A 171 -3.79 0.39 7.15
CA HIS A 171 -2.38 0.02 7.15
C HIS A 171 -2.15 -1.25 7.97
N ALA A 172 -1.87 -2.36 7.29
CA ALA A 172 -1.60 -3.63 7.96
C ALA A 172 -0.29 -3.63 8.77
N SER A 173 0.59 -2.67 8.54
CA SER A 173 1.85 -2.48 9.25
C SER A 173 1.73 -1.58 10.49
N ASN A 174 0.55 -1.03 10.79
CA ASN A 174 0.33 -0.02 11.82
C ASN A 174 1.17 1.26 11.60
N GLY A 175 1.58 1.49 10.36
CA GLY A 175 2.38 2.66 9.99
C GLY A 175 1.57 3.95 9.92
N ILE A 176 2.26 5.07 10.08
CA ILE A 176 1.71 6.40 9.79
C ILE A 176 1.42 6.55 8.30
N LEU A 177 0.76 7.64 7.90
CA LEU A 177 0.58 8.00 6.49
C LEU A 177 1.92 7.99 5.75
N SER A 178 1.95 7.27 4.63
CA SER A 178 3.13 7.19 3.76
C SER A 178 3.27 8.45 2.90
N PRO A 179 4.44 8.73 2.32
CA PRO A 179 4.59 9.80 1.33
C PRO A 179 3.59 9.66 0.18
N GLU A 180 3.31 8.43 -0.27
CA GLU A 180 2.36 8.15 -1.34
C GLU A 180 0.93 8.56 -0.98
N ASP A 181 0.52 8.40 0.28
CA ASP A 181 -0.79 8.85 0.75
C ASP A 181 -0.91 10.37 0.67
N ILE A 182 0.15 11.08 1.03
CA ILE A 182 0.20 12.54 0.95
C ILE A 182 0.19 13.00 -0.52
N PHE A 183 0.85 12.25 -1.41
CA PHE A 183 0.76 12.53 -2.86
C PHE A 183 -0.64 12.30 -3.40
N GLN A 184 -1.35 11.25 -2.96
CA GLN A 184 -2.74 11.03 -3.34
C GLN A 184 -3.62 12.18 -2.86
N LEU A 185 -3.47 12.62 -1.61
CA LEU A 185 -4.18 13.78 -1.09
C LEU A 185 -3.92 15.03 -1.97
N ALA A 186 -2.67 15.30 -2.32
CA ALA A 186 -2.31 16.46 -3.13
C ALA A 186 -2.80 16.37 -4.58
N LYS A 187 -2.76 15.16 -5.17
CA LYS A 187 -3.15 14.90 -6.55
C LYS A 187 -4.63 15.17 -6.81
N HIS A 188 -5.50 14.77 -5.89
CA HIS A 188 -6.94 14.86 -6.02
C HIS A 188 -7.47 16.19 -5.44
N ASP A 189 -7.92 17.10 -6.29
CA ASP A 189 -8.31 18.46 -5.88
C ASP A 189 -9.53 18.45 -4.94
N ASN A 190 -10.44 17.51 -5.14
CA ASN A 190 -11.63 17.36 -4.31
C ASN A 190 -11.37 16.61 -3.00
N MET A 191 -10.28 15.85 -2.88
CA MET A 191 -9.91 15.21 -1.62
C MET A 191 -9.45 16.28 -0.62
N LYS A 192 -10.15 16.39 0.50
CA LYS A 192 -9.88 17.36 1.57
C LYS A 192 -9.05 16.79 2.69
N GLY A 193 -9.13 15.47 2.89
CA GLY A 193 -8.33 14.77 3.89
C GLY A 193 -8.19 13.28 3.59
N ILE A 194 -7.14 12.69 4.13
CA ILE A 194 -6.83 11.26 4.06
C ILE A 194 -6.46 10.76 5.44
N GLY A 195 -6.76 9.50 5.72
CA GLY A 195 -6.36 8.85 6.97
C GLY A 195 -5.98 7.40 6.78
N ALA A 196 -4.99 6.95 7.57
CA ALA A 196 -4.57 5.57 7.68
C ALA A 196 -5.04 4.99 9.01
N VAL A 197 -5.71 3.85 8.95
CA VAL A 197 -6.19 3.10 10.12
C VAL A 197 -5.30 1.89 10.30
N GLY A 198 -4.51 1.85 11.37
CA GLY A 198 -3.68 0.71 11.73
C GLY A 198 -4.53 -0.51 12.13
N HIS A 199 -4.02 -1.70 11.91
CA HIS A 199 -4.65 -2.95 12.37
C HIS A 199 -4.66 -3.08 13.91
N ASP A 200 -3.94 -2.22 14.61
CA ASP A 200 -3.97 -2.02 16.07
C ASP A 200 -5.04 -1.01 16.54
N GLY A 201 -5.77 -0.41 15.60
CA GLY A 201 -6.77 0.62 15.85
C GLY A 201 -6.23 2.04 15.89
N ALA A 202 -4.92 2.26 15.73
CA ALA A 202 -4.36 3.60 15.62
C ALA A 202 -4.89 4.31 14.37
N LEU A 203 -5.03 5.63 14.43
CA LEU A 203 -5.53 6.43 13.32
C LEU A 203 -4.65 7.66 13.12
N HIS A 204 -4.10 7.78 11.93
CA HIS A 204 -3.30 8.93 11.50
C HIS A 204 -4.01 9.64 10.35
N THR A 205 -4.16 10.96 10.46
CA THR A 205 -4.86 11.73 9.43
C THR A 205 -4.01 12.89 8.92
N CYS A 206 -4.28 13.29 7.69
CA CYS A 206 -3.78 14.51 7.07
C CYS A 206 -4.90 15.20 6.32
N GLU A 207 -5.02 16.51 6.42
CA GLU A 207 -6.01 17.29 5.67
C GLU A 207 -5.40 18.56 5.07
N LYS A 208 -5.96 18.99 3.94
CA LYS A 208 -5.72 20.30 3.36
C LYS A 208 -6.46 21.34 4.17
N VAL A 209 -5.75 22.32 4.71
CA VAL A 209 -6.34 23.41 5.49
C VAL A 209 -6.30 24.74 4.72
N PHE A 210 -6.91 25.76 5.30
CA PHE A 210 -6.85 27.10 4.73
C PHE A 210 -5.39 27.49 4.46
N GLY A 211 -5.13 27.99 3.25
CA GLY A 211 -3.78 28.33 2.79
C GLY A 211 -3.09 27.22 1.97
N TYR A 212 -3.64 26.00 1.88
CA TYR A 212 -3.12 25.00 0.95
C TYR A 212 -3.18 25.53 -0.49
N LYS A 213 -2.04 25.47 -1.18
CA LYS A 213 -1.90 25.76 -2.61
C LYS A 213 -1.11 24.63 -3.25
N LYS A 214 -1.72 23.99 -4.24
CA LYS A 214 -1.14 22.81 -4.92
C LYS A 214 0.23 23.12 -5.53
N GLU A 215 0.40 24.31 -6.08
CA GLU A 215 1.65 24.74 -6.70
C GLU A 215 2.78 24.89 -5.67
N ASN A 216 2.46 25.40 -4.48
CA ASN A 216 3.42 25.53 -3.39
C ASN A 216 3.80 24.15 -2.83
N PHE A 217 2.79 23.27 -2.69
CA PHE A 217 3.03 21.89 -2.29
C PHE A 217 3.93 21.18 -3.29
N ASN A 218 3.62 21.25 -4.59
CA ASN A 218 4.44 20.60 -5.62
C ASN A 218 5.89 21.08 -5.59
N ARG A 219 6.12 22.39 -5.50
CA ARG A 219 7.47 22.95 -5.41
C ARG A 219 8.24 22.47 -4.18
N TRP A 220 7.55 22.38 -3.05
CA TRP A 220 8.14 21.83 -1.83
C TRP A 220 8.48 20.34 -2.01
N MET A 221 7.56 19.56 -2.60
CA MET A 221 7.77 18.15 -2.90
C MET A 221 8.95 17.92 -3.84
N ASP A 222 9.09 18.72 -4.89
CA ASP A 222 10.23 18.62 -5.80
C ASP A 222 11.55 18.72 -5.02
N GLY A 223 11.67 19.70 -4.12
CA GLY A 223 12.84 19.84 -3.25
C GLY A 223 13.05 18.65 -2.30
N LEU A 224 11.96 18.07 -1.76
CA LEU A 224 12.07 16.88 -0.93
C LEU A 224 12.49 15.64 -1.74
N LEU A 225 12.00 15.49 -2.97
CA LEU A 225 12.38 14.38 -3.85
C LEU A 225 13.85 14.46 -4.29
N GLU A 226 14.39 15.68 -4.48
CA GLU A 226 15.82 15.88 -4.69
C GLU A 226 16.64 15.48 -3.46
N LYS A 227 16.15 15.77 -2.25
CA LYS A 227 16.81 15.41 -0.98
C LYS A 227 16.73 13.91 -0.70
N TYR A 228 15.67 13.23 -1.12
CA TYR A 228 15.41 11.80 -0.87
C TYR A 228 15.27 11.00 -2.18
N PRO A 229 16.28 10.99 -3.07
CA PRO A 229 16.14 10.46 -4.44
C PRO A 229 15.94 8.94 -4.49
N LEU A 230 16.24 8.22 -3.42
CA LEU A 230 16.15 6.77 -3.37
C LEU A 230 14.90 6.23 -2.64
N TYR A 231 14.02 7.11 -2.13
CA TYR A 231 12.88 6.67 -1.29
C TYR A 231 11.96 5.63 -1.95
N GLN A 232 11.92 5.55 -3.28
CA GLN A 232 11.18 4.54 -4.05
C GLN A 232 12.11 3.52 -4.74
N SER A 233 13.39 3.48 -4.43
CA SER A 233 14.32 2.57 -5.08
C SER A 233 13.95 1.12 -4.79
N GLN A 234 13.87 0.31 -5.85
CA GLN A 234 13.68 -1.14 -5.80
C GLN A 234 14.99 -1.92 -6.01
N ASP A 235 16.12 -1.22 -6.05
CA ASP A 235 17.45 -1.84 -6.14
C ASP A 235 17.75 -2.59 -4.84
N ALA A 236 17.97 -3.89 -4.94
CA ALA A 236 18.24 -4.76 -3.79
C ALA A 236 19.45 -4.28 -2.94
N ASN A 237 20.42 -3.63 -3.57
CA ASN A 237 21.60 -3.10 -2.88
C ASN A 237 21.34 -1.76 -2.18
N LYS A 238 20.19 -1.14 -2.41
CA LYS A 238 19.79 0.17 -1.87
C LYS A 238 18.55 0.12 -0.98
N VAL A 239 18.02 -1.06 -0.73
CA VAL A 239 16.76 -1.25 0.03
C VAL A 239 16.80 -0.57 1.38
N GLU A 240 17.88 -0.74 2.14
CA GLU A 240 18.01 -0.13 3.48
C GLU A 240 18.05 1.40 3.39
N THR A 241 18.80 1.93 2.43
CA THR A 241 18.88 3.39 2.22
C THR A 241 17.55 3.95 1.72
N ALA A 242 16.90 3.25 0.81
CA ALA A 242 15.59 3.64 0.29
C ALA A 242 14.55 3.69 1.41
N LEU A 243 14.56 2.67 2.28
CA LEU A 243 13.71 2.59 3.44
C LEU A 243 13.94 3.75 4.40
N LYS A 244 15.19 4.01 4.76
CA LYS A 244 15.53 5.15 5.61
C LYS A 244 15.06 6.46 4.99
N GLN A 245 15.33 6.70 3.71
CA GLN A 245 14.88 7.91 3.02
C GLN A 245 13.35 8.05 2.99
N ARG A 246 12.62 6.94 2.87
CA ARG A 246 11.15 6.95 2.92
C ARG A 246 10.63 7.36 4.29
N ILE A 247 11.24 6.85 5.36
CA ILE A 247 10.90 7.22 6.74
C ILE A 247 11.23 8.70 6.98
N ASP A 248 12.43 9.14 6.57
CA ASP A 248 12.87 10.51 6.73
C ASP A 248 11.96 11.49 5.97
N LEU A 249 11.58 11.15 4.74
CA LEU A 249 10.62 11.92 3.94
C LEU A 249 9.24 11.99 4.61
N ALA A 250 8.71 10.88 5.12
CA ALA A 250 7.43 10.87 5.83
C ALA A 250 7.45 11.75 7.08
N ASN A 251 8.55 11.70 7.83
CA ASN A 251 8.74 12.54 9.01
C ASN A 251 8.82 14.03 8.66
N GLU A 252 9.56 14.39 7.61
CA GLU A 252 9.68 15.78 7.17
C GLU A 252 8.34 16.33 6.63
N LEU A 253 7.61 15.51 5.88
CA LEU A 253 6.24 15.85 5.45
C LEU A 253 5.34 16.16 6.66
N ARG A 254 5.44 15.37 7.72
CA ARG A 254 4.66 15.56 8.94
C ARG A 254 5.10 16.80 9.74
N GLN A 255 6.40 17.04 9.84
CA GLN A 255 6.95 18.15 10.62
C GLN A 255 6.70 19.51 9.96
N ASP A 256 6.82 19.59 8.66
CA ASP A 256 6.77 20.85 7.92
C ASP A 256 5.46 21.07 7.14
N GLY A 257 4.56 20.09 7.17
CA GLY A 257 3.32 20.13 6.40
C GLY A 257 2.43 21.32 6.69
N ASP A 258 2.39 21.81 7.92
CA ASP A 258 1.59 22.97 8.31
C ASP A 258 2.03 24.25 7.59
N LYS A 259 3.33 24.41 7.32
CA LYS A 259 3.88 25.52 6.51
C LYS A 259 3.39 25.51 5.07
N HIS A 260 2.92 24.36 4.60
CA HIS A 260 2.44 24.10 3.24
C HIS A 260 0.92 23.85 3.16
N GLY A 261 0.21 24.17 4.25
CA GLY A 261 -1.24 24.06 4.31
C GLY A 261 -1.76 22.63 4.48
N LEU A 262 -0.93 21.71 5.00
CA LEU A 262 -1.31 20.39 5.44
C LEU A 262 -1.33 20.33 6.96
N ARG A 263 -2.29 19.61 7.51
CA ARG A 263 -2.34 19.37 8.96
C ARG A 263 -2.44 17.88 9.22
N PHE A 264 -1.52 17.39 10.04
CA PHE A 264 -1.46 16.03 10.50
C PHE A 264 -2.04 15.89 11.90
N SER A 265 -2.67 14.74 12.20
CA SER A 265 -3.05 14.33 13.55
C SER A 265 -3.02 12.80 13.72
N GLY A 266 -2.88 12.34 14.95
CA GLY A 266 -2.71 10.95 15.33
C GLY A 266 -1.30 10.61 15.75
#